data_5a3d2b7a08e9c06cb97c717b22af57df
#
_entry.id   5a3d2b7a08e9c06cb97c717b22af57df
#
_cell.length_a   1.000
_cell.length_b   1.000
_cell.length_c   1.000
_cell.angle_alpha   90.00
_cell.angle_beta   90.00
_cell.angle_gamma   90.00
#
_symmetry.space_group_name_H-M   'P 1'
#
loop_
_entity.id
_entity.type
_entity.pdbx_description
1 polymer ?
#
loop_
_entity_poly.entity_id
_entity_poly.type
_entity_poly.pdbx_seq_one_letter_code
_entity_poly.pdbx_strand_id
1 'polypeptide(L)'
;MIKYLIKIPIFKRLIPSIGIRLLKILKRNRGFFNINGFKMYLDFLDPIDRAIILNKAYEVEEINILTKLINNNLSTKFIDIGANCGFYSFHFAMQNLEVLAFEPNSEARLKMNNTISQNQNLKDRIKIFPYGISNINSEMNMRSMVKHGYIQTGGSSITTDNVSQNNKYKVYKGEFKFGDEILNLKRDNLAIKIDVEGHELNVLKGIQNLLKSNKCIIQIEIFEKNFNSVNSYLLERNFVLIDQFQQRSNYFYSNY
;
A
#
# COMPACT_ATOMS: atom_id res chain seq x y z
N MET A 1 -22.82 -12.45 -11.99
CA MET A 1 -22.46 -13.58 -12.87
C MET A 1 -20.93 -13.78 -12.98
N ILE A 2 -20.13 -12.80 -13.38
CA ILE A 2 -18.66 -12.93 -13.48
C ILE A 2 -17.99 -13.37 -12.16
N LYS A 3 -18.42 -12.85 -11.00
CA LYS A 3 -17.89 -13.23 -9.67
C LYS A 3 -18.02 -14.75 -9.36
N TYR A 4 -19.04 -15.43 -9.88
CA TYR A 4 -19.22 -16.86 -9.67
C TYR A 4 -18.35 -17.68 -10.65
N LEU A 5 -18.23 -17.22 -11.89
CA LEU A 5 -17.41 -17.88 -12.91
C LEU A 5 -15.92 -17.86 -12.55
N ILE A 6 -15.41 -16.78 -11.95
CA ILE A 6 -13.99 -16.66 -11.52
C ILE A 6 -13.64 -17.64 -10.39
N LYS A 7 -14.60 -18.18 -9.64
CA LYS A 7 -14.35 -19.21 -8.63
C LYS A 7 -14.00 -20.58 -9.24
N ILE A 8 -14.33 -20.81 -10.50
CA ILE A 8 -14.01 -22.04 -11.22
C ILE A 8 -12.56 -21.93 -11.75
N PRO A 9 -11.65 -22.89 -11.46
CA PRO A 9 -10.21 -22.79 -11.77
C PRO A 9 -9.89 -22.43 -13.23
N ILE A 10 -10.64 -23.00 -14.19
CA ILE A 10 -10.46 -22.72 -15.62
C ILE A 10 -10.80 -21.27 -15.95
N PHE A 11 -11.90 -20.75 -15.44
CA PHE A 11 -12.35 -19.39 -15.71
C PHE A 11 -11.55 -18.33 -14.94
N LYS A 12 -10.94 -18.69 -13.81
CA LYS A 12 -10.03 -17.83 -13.05
C LYS A 12 -8.84 -17.33 -13.88
N ARG A 13 -8.38 -18.12 -14.86
CA ARG A 13 -7.28 -17.75 -15.78
C ARG A 13 -7.77 -17.21 -17.12
N LEU A 14 -8.85 -17.77 -17.67
CA LEU A 14 -9.36 -17.41 -19.00
C LEU A 14 -10.01 -16.04 -19.05
N ILE A 15 -10.86 -15.69 -18.09
CA ILE A 15 -11.58 -14.41 -18.08
C ILE A 15 -10.63 -13.22 -18.02
N PRO A 16 -9.63 -13.17 -17.09
CA PRO A 16 -8.65 -12.11 -17.11
C PRO A 16 -7.81 -12.07 -18.39
N SER A 17 -7.42 -13.22 -18.94
CA SER A 17 -6.60 -13.28 -20.15
C SER A 17 -7.32 -12.73 -21.38
N ILE A 18 -8.59 -13.09 -21.57
CA ILE A 18 -9.42 -12.54 -22.66
C ILE A 18 -9.69 -11.05 -22.43
N GLY A 19 -10.05 -10.67 -21.21
CA GLY A 19 -10.28 -9.27 -20.85
C GLY A 19 -9.06 -8.38 -21.10
N ILE A 20 -7.85 -8.84 -20.74
CA ILE A 20 -6.60 -8.14 -21.02
C ILE A 20 -6.40 -7.93 -22.51
N ARG A 21 -6.64 -8.95 -23.35
CA ARG A 21 -6.49 -8.86 -24.81
C ARG A 21 -7.46 -7.86 -25.42
N LEU A 22 -8.73 -7.92 -25.02
CA LEU A 22 -9.78 -7.01 -25.50
C LEU A 22 -9.50 -5.56 -25.08
N LEU A 23 -9.14 -5.31 -23.83
CA LEU A 23 -8.84 -3.97 -23.32
C LEU A 23 -7.60 -3.36 -23.98
N LYS A 24 -6.59 -4.19 -24.30
CA LYS A 24 -5.41 -3.74 -25.07
C LYS A 24 -5.79 -3.29 -26.47
N ILE A 25 -6.61 -4.07 -27.17
CA ILE A 25 -7.09 -3.73 -28.51
C ILE A 25 -7.89 -2.43 -28.46
N LEU A 26 -8.73 -2.26 -27.45
CA LEU A 26 -9.59 -1.08 -27.27
C LEU A 26 -8.84 0.12 -26.67
N LYS A 27 -7.57 -0.02 -26.25
CA LYS A 27 -6.79 1.00 -25.50
C LYS A 27 -7.54 1.58 -24.28
N ARG A 28 -8.40 0.78 -23.64
CA ARG A 28 -9.28 1.17 -22.52
C ARG A 28 -8.99 0.34 -21.25
N ASN A 29 -7.74 0.29 -20.84
CA ASN A 29 -7.33 -0.48 -19.67
C ASN A 29 -7.47 0.28 -18.34
N ARG A 30 -7.54 1.61 -18.39
CA ARG A 30 -7.67 2.49 -17.21
C ARG A 30 -9.05 3.12 -17.16
N GLY A 31 -9.58 3.28 -15.95
CA GLY A 31 -10.89 3.92 -15.76
C GLY A 31 -11.35 3.92 -14.32
N PHE A 32 -12.55 4.45 -14.11
CA PHE A 32 -13.20 4.47 -12.80
C PHE A 32 -14.04 3.22 -12.61
N PHE A 33 -13.82 2.55 -11.49
CA PHE A 33 -14.55 1.34 -11.09
C PHE A 33 -15.22 1.58 -9.74
N ASN A 34 -16.49 1.19 -9.61
CA ASN A 34 -17.16 1.24 -8.31
C ASN A 34 -16.66 0.09 -7.44
N ILE A 35 -16.07 0.44 -6.31
CA ILE A 35 -15.52 -0.48 -5.31
C ILE A 35 -16.20 -0.18 -3.98
N ASN A 36 -17.15 -1.01 -3.57
CA ASN A 36 -17.82 -0.92 -2.26
C ASN A 36 -18.37 0.48 -1.92
N GLY A 37 -18.95 1.17 -2.90
CA GLY A 37 -19.62 2.46 -2.69
C GLY A 37 -18.78 3.70 -3.02
N PHE A 38 -17.52 3.55 -3.40
CA PHE A 38 -16.71 4.65 -3.93
C PHE A 38 -16.07 4.31 -5.28
N LYS A 39 -15.69 5.32 -6.05
CA LYS A 39 -15.11 5.15 -7.38
C LYS A 39 -13.58 5.20 -7.29
N MET A 40 -12.91 4.10 -7.65
CA MET A 40 -11.46 4.06 -7.79
C MET A 40 -11.02 4.16 -9.25
N TYR A 41 -9.98 4.94 -9.51
CA TYR A 41 -9.30 4.98 -10.80
C TYR A 41 -8.21 3.91 -10.84
N LEU A 42 -8.40 2.87 -11.63
CA LEU A 42 -7.58 1.66 -11.64
C LEU A 42 -7.19 1.26 -13.05
N ASP A 43 -6.10 0.49 -13.18
CA ASP A 43 -5.59 -0.07 -14.41
C ASP A 43 -5.80 -1.61 -14.42
N PHE A 44 -6.65 -2.11 -15.31
CA PHE A 44 -6.93 -3.55 -15.41
C PHE A 44 -5.69 -4.39 -15.78
N LEU A 45 -4.64 -3.78 -16.32
CA LEU A 45 -3.39 -4.45 -16.65
C LEU A 45 -2.46 -4.63 -15.44
N ASP A 46 -2.64 -3.80 -14.41
CA ASP A 46 -1.96 -3.98 -13.12
C ASP A 46 -2.60 -5.15 -12.36
N PRO A 47 -1.81 -6.12 -11.85
CA PRO A 47 -2.36 -7.29 -11.15
C PRO A 47 -3.15 -6.96 -9.89
N ILE A 48 -2.69 -5.98 -9.09
CA ILE A 48 -3.36 -5.55 -7.86
C ILE A 48 -4.67 -4.86 -8.19
N ASP A 49 -4.63 -3.87 -9.09
CA ASP A 49 -5.82 -3.14 -9.53
C ASP A 49 -6.86 -4.09 -10.11
N ARG A 50 -6.42 -5.05 -10.93
CA ARG A 50 -7.32 -6.07 -11.50
C ARG A 50 -7.95 -6.95 -10.43
N ALA A 51 -7.20 -7.35 -9.40
CA ALA A 51 -7.76 -8.09 -8.27
C ALA A 51 -8.83 -7.27 -7.56
N ILE A 52 -8.59 -5.99 -7.32
CA ILE A 52 -9.57 -5.05 -6.74
C ILE A 52 -10.82 -4.93 -7.63
N ILE A 53 -10.64 -4.74 -8.95
CA ILE A 53 -11.75 -4.59 -9.90
C ILE A 53 -12.66 -5.83 -9.90
N LEU A 54 -12.05 -7.01 -9.96
CA LEU A 54 -12.78 -8.27 -10.10
C LEU A 54 -13.46 -8.71 -8.80
N ASN A 55 -12.77 -8.57 -7.67
CA ASN A 55 -13.24 -9.04 -6.37
C ASN A 55 -13.99 -7.96 -5.59
N LYS A 56 -13.87 -6.68 -5.96
CA LYS A 56 -14.32 -5.52 -5.18
C LYS A 56 -13.67 -5.45 -3.79
N ALA A 57 -12.53 -6.13 -3.65
CA ALA A 57 -11.83 -6.28 -2.38
C ALA A 57 -10.35 -6.61 -2.64
N TYR A 58 -9.52 -6.33 -1.65
CA TYR A 58 -8.11 -6.66 -1.62
C TYR A 58 -7.71 -6.92 -0.16
N GLU A 59 -6.93 -7.96 0.10
CA GLU A 59 -6.44 -8.31 1.44
C GLU A 59 -7.53 -8.27 2.53
N VAL A 60 -8.66 -8.95 2.28
CA VAL A 60 -9.88 -8.83 3.09
C VAL A 60 -9.64 -9.23 4.55
N GLU A 61 -8.86 -10.28 4.78
CA GLU A 61 -8.61 -10.82 6.12
C GLU A 61 -7.72 -9.85 6.90
N GLU A 62 -6.67 -9.30 6.25
CA GLU A 62 -5.77 -8.30 6.82
C GLU A 62 -6.52 -7.01 7.18
N ILE A 63 -7.36 -6.53 6.27
CA ILE A 63 -8.21 -5.35 6.52
C ILE A 63 -9.18 -5.59 7.67
N ASN A 64 -9.79 -6.77 7.77
CA ASN A 64 -10.71 -7.09 8.85
C ASN A 64 -10.01 -7.10 10.21
N ILE A 65 -8.80 -7.68 10.31
CA ILE A 65 -7.98 -7.62 11.54
C ILE A 65 -7.63 -6.18 11.86
N LEU A 66 -7.08 -5.44 10.90
CA LEU A 66 -6.68 -4.05 11.12
C LEU A 66 -7.88 -3.18 11.54
N THR A 67 -9.05 -3.36 10.91
CA THR A 67 -10.29 -2.67 11.29
C THR A 67 -10.69 -2.97 12.73
N LYS A 68 -10.63 -4.23 13.16
CA LYS A 68 -10.92 -4.63 14.54
C LYS A 68 -9.94 -3.98 15.52
N LEU A 69 -8.65 -3.97 15.19
CA LEU A 69 -7.61 -3.37 16.01
C LEU A 69 -7.76 -1.84 16.09
N ILE A 70 -8.07 -1.17 14.98
CA ILE A 70 -8.36 0.27 14.92
C ILE A 70 -9.51 0.64 15.86
N ASN A 71 -10.60 -0.12 15.80
CA ASN A 71 -11.77 0.12 16.65
C ASN A 71 -11.45 -0.09 18.15
N ASN A 72 -10.68 -1.12 18.48
CA ASN A 72 -10.27 -1.40 19.86
C ASN A 72 -9.32 -0.33 20.41
N ASN A 73 -8.44 0.23 19.57
CA ASN A 73 -7.52 1.30 19.93
C ASN A 73 -8.15 2.69 19.87
N LEU A 74 -9.37 2.81 19.33
CA LEU A 74 -9.99 4.10 19.04
C LEU A 74 -9.08 5.00 18.18
N SER A 75 -8.41 4.41 17.19
CA SER A 75 -7.52 5.14 16.30
C SER A 75 -8.33 6.12 15.45
N THR A 76 -7.86 7.37 15.38
CA THR A 76 -8.46 8.42 14.57
C THR A 76 -7.69 8.74 13.30
N LYS A 77 -6.45 8.28 13.23
CA LYS A 77 -5.54 8.50 12.11
C LYS A 77 -5.00 7.19 11.57
N PHE A 78 -4.90 7.12 10.26
CA PHE A 78 -4.29 6.03 9.53
C PHE A 78 -3.10 6.54 8.71
N ILE A 79 -1.92 5.93 8.90
CA ILE A 79 -0.70 6.26 8.17
C ILE A 79 -0.41 5.10 7.21
N ASP A 80 -0.44 5.37 5.91
CA ASP A 80 -0.26 4.39 4.84
C ASP A 80 1.09 4.62 4.14
N ILE A 81 2.10 3.81 4.49
CA ILE A 81 3.46 3.95 3.97
C ILE A 81 3.68 2.88 2.88
N GLY A 82 3.79 3.32 1.63
CA GLY A 82 3.70 2.48 0.44
C GLY A 82 2.26 2.31 -0.04
N ALA A 83 1.53 3.42 -0.13
CA ALA A 83 0.08 3.41 -0.35
C ALA A 83 -0.36 2.84 -1.72
N ASN A 84 0.54 2.77 -2.70
CA ASN A 84 0.26 2.29 -4.07
C ASN A 84 -0.98 2.97 -4.68
N CYS A 85 -1.97 2.22 -5.16
CA CYS A 85 -3.22 2.80 -5.71
C CYS A 85 -4.16 3.36 -4.63
N GLY A 86 -3.79 3.28 -3.36
CA GLY A 86 -4.51 3.86 -2.22
C GLY A 86 -5.69 3.03 -1.72
N PHE A 87 -5.75 1.73 -2.00
CA PHE A 87 -6.90 0.91 -1.57
C PHE A 87 -7.14 0.98 -0.06
N TYR A 88 -6.09 0.80 0.76
CA TYR A 88 -6.17 0.94 2.21
C TYR A 88 -6.52 2.38 2.63
N SER A 89 -5.83 3.35 2.05
CA SER A 89 -6.07 4.78 2.30
C SER A 89 -7.55 5.15 2.12
N PHE A 90 -8.15 4.78 0.99
CA PHE A 90 -9.55 5.08 0.72
C PHE A 90 -10.50 4.27 1.59
N HIS A 91 -10.17 3.00 1.86
CA HIS A 91 -10.98 2.16 2.73
C HIS A 91 -11.13 2.75 4.14
N PHE A 92 -10.02 3.21 4.75
CA PHE A 92 -10.05 3.77 6.10
C PHE A 92 -10.56 5.22 6.13
N ALA A 93 -10.35 6.01 5.08
CA ALA A 93 -11.00 7.33 4.97
C ALA A 93 -12.54 7.24 4.89
N MET A 94 -13.07 6.20 4.23
CA MET A 94 -14.51 5.90 4.23
C MET A 94 -15.03 5.54 5.63
N GLN A 95 -14.18 5.05 6.51
CA GLN A 95 -14.49 4.79 7.93
C GLN A 95 -14.24 6.01 8.83
N ASN A 96 -14.10 7.20 8.24
CA ASN A 96 -13.90 8.49 8.92
C ASN A 96 -12.54 8.70 9.59
N LEU A 97 -11.50 7.91 9.26
CA LEU A 97 -10.15 8.21 9.72
C LEU A 97 -9.53 9.36 8.89
N GLU A 98 -8.68 10.16 9.53
CA GLU A 98 -7.72 11.02 8.84
C GLU A 98 -6.59 10.17 8.29
N VAL A 99 -6.28 10.29 7.00
CA VAL A 99 -5.32 9.43 6.31
C VAL A 99 -4.13 10.23 5.80
N LEU A 100 -2.92 9.78 6.17
CA LEU A 100 -1.66 10.30 5.66
C LEU A 100 -1.03 9.20 4.78
N ALA A 101 -1.08 9.36 3.47
CA ALA A 101 -0.63 8.37 2.50
C ALA A 101 0.70 8.78 1.86
N PHE A 102 1.70 7.91 1.94
CA PHE A 102 3.05 8.14 1.41
C PHE A 102 3.32 7.18 0.26
N GLU A 103 3.59 7.73 -0.93
CA GLU A 103 3.82 6.92 -2.12
C GLU A 103 4.82 7.63 -3.06
N PRO A 104 6.04 7.11 -3.23
CA PRO A 104 7.05 7.72 -4.09
C PRO A 104 6.83 7.48 -5.59
N ASN A 105 5.99 6.51 -5.99
CA ASN A 105 5.71 6.21 -7.40
C ASN A 105 4.65 7.16 -7.97
N SER A 106 5.03 7.96 -8.97
CA SER A 106 4.12 8.93 -9.59
C SER A 106 2.93 8.30 -10.30
N GLU A 107 3.07 7.10 -10.89
CA GLU A 107 1.96 6.39 -11.55
C GLU A 107 0.92 5.91 -10.52
N ALA A 108 1.37 5.45 -9.37
CA ALA A 108 0.50 5.06 -8.27
C ALA A 108 -0.24 6.28 -7.71
N ARG A 109 0.46 7.39 -7.46
CA ARG A 109 -0.18 8.65 -7.02
C ARG A 109 -1.17 9.22 -8.04
N LEU A 110 -0.90 9.06 -9.34
CA LEU A 110 -1.87 9.46 -10.38
C LEU A 110 -3.21 8.73 -10.18
N LYS A 111 -3.17 7.44 -9.86
CA LYS A 111 -4.39 6.65 -9.56
C LYS A 111 -5.11 7.22 -8.33
N MET A 112 -4.39 7.52 -7.25
CA MET A 112 -4.95 8.09 -6.03
C MET A 112 -5.58 9.46 -6.26
N ASN A 113 -4.89 10.36 -6.96
CA ASN A 113 -5.39 11.70 -7.25
C ASN A 113 -6.66 11.68 -8.13
N ASN A 114 -6.70 10.82 -9.15
CA ASN A 114 -7.90 10.62 -9.94
C ASN A 114 -9.05 10.04 -9.10
N THR A 115 -8.75 9.11 -8.18
CA THR A 115 -9.75 8.56 -7.25
C THR A 115 -10.36 9.65 -6.38
N ILE A 116 -9.55 10.54 -5.79
CA ILE A 116 -10.04 11.68 -4.98
C ILE A 116 -10.93 12.60 -5.82
N SER A 117 -10.59 12.85 -7.10
CA SER A 117 -11.38 13.73 -7.96
C SER A 117 -12.84 13.30 -8.13
N GLN A 118 -13.12 12.02 -7.98
CA GLN A 118 -14.48 11.44 -8.07
C GLN A 118 -15.13 11.18 -6.72
N ASN A 119 -14.42 11.43 -5.61
CA ASN A 119 -14.89 11.19 -4.25
C ASN A 119 -14.60 12.43 -3.37
N GLN A 120 -15.23 13.56 -3.69
CA GLN A 120 -14.95 14.85 -3.05
C GLN A 120 -15.14 14.83 -1.53
N ASN A 121 -16.04 13.97 -1.03
CA ASN A 121 -16.25 13.76 0.40
C ASN A 121 -15.03 13.17 1.15
N LEU A 122 -14.05 12.61 0.41
CA LEU A 122 -12.82 12.05 0.97
C LEU A 122 -11.64 13.02 0.90
N LYS A 123 -11.76 14.12 0.13
CA LYS A 123 -10.66 15.05 -0.14
C LYS A 123 -10.04 15.63 1.14
N ASP A 124 -10.86 15.99 2.10
CA ASP A 124 -10.41 16.61 3.36
C ASP A 124 -9.90 15.57 4.38
N ARG A 125 -10.06 14.28 4.08
CA ARG A 125 -9.64 13.17 4.95
C ARG A 125 -8.34 12.52 4.54
N ILE A 126 -7.92 12.68 3.27
CA ILE A 126 -6.73 12.01 2.73
C ILE A 126 -5.72 13.04 2.26
N LYS A 127 -4.53 13.00 2.84
CA LYS A 127 -3.37 13.74 2.38
C LYS A 127 -2.38 12.81 1.72
N ILE A 128 -2.11 13.03 0.44
CA ILE A 128 -1.16 12.22 -0.34
C ILE A 128 0.17 12.96 -0.42
N PHE A 129 1.25 12.29 0.02
CA PHE A 129 2.61 12.80 -0.02
C PHE A 129 3.40 12.17 -1.17
N PRO A 130 4.15 12.95 -1.96
CA PRO A 130 4.82 12.47 -3.16
C PRO A 130 6.19 11.83 -2.90
N TYR A 131 6.41 11.29 -1.71
CA TYR A 131 7.66 10.69 -1.30
C TYR A 131 7.43 9.46 -0.42
N GLY A 132 8.44 8.60 -0.33
CA GLY A 132 8.49 7.50 0.63
C GLY A 132 9.02 7.97 1.99
N ILE A 133 8.82 7.14 3.01
CA ILE A 133 9.42 7.33 4.34
C ILE A 133 10.70 6.49 4.45
N SER A 134 11.74 7.08 5.05
CA SER A 134 13.01 6.43 5.33
C SER A 134 13.64 7.00 6.60
N ASN A 135 14.81 6.48 6.98
CA ASN A 135 15.65 6.99 8.07
C ASN A 135 16.61 8.12 7.64
N ILE A 136 16.54 8.56 6.40
CA ILE A 136 17.32 9.66 5.85
C ILE A 136 16.52 10.42 4.78
N ASN A 137 16.84 11.68 4.58
CA ASN A 137 16.38 12.45 3.43
C ASN A 137 17.27 12.12 2.22
N SER A 138 16.72 11.55 1.17
CA SER A 138 17.50 11.14 -0.01
C SER A 138 16.64 10.94 -1.24
N GLU A 139 17.27 10.97 -2.40
CA GLU A 139 16.71 10.44 -3.65
C GLU A 139 17.30 9.05 -3.89
N MET A 140 16.46 8.06 -4.11
CA MET A 140 16.87 6.68 -4.34
C MET A 140 16.34 6.17 -5.69
N ASN A 141 17.08 5.25 -6.30
CA ASN A 141 16.58 4.53 -7.46
C ASN A 141 15.52 3.54 -7.03
N MET A 142 14.40 3.57 -7.72
CA MET A 142 13.32 2.61 -7.59
C MET A 142 13.16 1.84 -8.90
N ARG A 143 12.66 0.63 -8.80
CA ARG A 143 12.27 -0.16 -9.98
C ARG A 143 10.85 -0.67 -9.86
N SER A 144 10.13 -0.65 -10.97
CA SER A 144 8.84 -1.32 -11.13
C SER A 144 8.91 -2.31 -12.26
N MET A 145 8.23 -3.45 -12.10
CA MET A 145 8.18 -4.45 -13.17
C MET A 145 7.43 -3.91 -14.39
N VAL A 146 7.98 -4.16 -15.57
CA VAL A 146 7.31 -3.89 -16.84
C VAL A 146 6.83 -5.20 -17.44
N LYS A 147 5.53 -5.35 -17.61
CA LYS A 147 4.95 -6.53 -18.24
C LYS A 147 4.07 -6.10 -19.41
N HIS A 148 4.36 -6.67 -20.59
CA HIS A 148 3.62 -6.33 -21.82
C HIS A 148 3.59 -4.82 -22.16
N GLY A 149 4.66 -4.08 -21.84
CA GLY A 149 4.76 -2.63 -22.08
C GLY A 149 4.06 -1.75 -21.03
N TYR A 150 3.57 -2.32 -19.93
CA TYR A 150 2.92 -1.59 -18.83
C TYR A 150 3.72 -1.71 -17.54
N ILE A 151 3.79 -0.60 -16.80
CA ILE A 151 4.42 -0.53 -15.49
C ILE A 151 3.42 -1.07 -14.47
N GLN A 152 3.85 -2.08 -13.69
CA GLN A 152 3.11 -2.58 -12.55
C GLN A 152 3.51 -1.76 -11.33
N THR A 153 2.55 -1.11 -10.67
CA THR A 153 2.83 -0.26 -9.50
C THR A 153 3.02 -1.07 -8.22
N GLY A 154 2.35 -2.22 -8.12
CA GLY A 154 2.61 -3.17 -7.04
C GLY A 154 3.99 -3.81 -7.20
N GLY A 155 4.70 -4.01 -6.09
CA GLY A 155 6.06 -4.52 -6.07
C GLY A 155 7.12 -3.53 -6.53
N SER A 156 6.84 -2.22 -6.43
CA SER A 156 7.84 -1.17 -6.66
C SER A 156 8.83 -1.12 -5.52
N SER A 157 10.10 -1.44 -5.76
CA SER A 157 11.13 -1.54 -4.73
C SER A 157 12.33 -0.62 -4.99
N ILE A 158 13.06 -0.29 -3.94
CA ILE A 158 14.35 0.39 -4.04
C ILE A 158 15.36 -0.57 -4.69
N THR A 159 16.24 -0.03 -5.54
CA THR A 159 17.27 -0.80 -6.23
C THR A 159 18.59 -0.04 -6.29
N THR A 160 19.69 -0.76 -6.34
CA THR A 160 21.01 -0.20 -6.65
C THR A 160 21.26 -0.06 -8.15
N ASP A 161 20.39 -0.63 -8.97
CA ASP A 161 20.51 -0.56 -10.43
C ASP A 161 20.25 0.87 -10.92
N ASN A 162 21.13 1.37 -11.78
CA ASN A 162 20.98 2.69 -12.39
C ASN A 162 20.18 2.67 -13.70
N VAL A 163 20.15 1.53 -14.38
CA VAL A 163 19.46 1.34 -15.66
C VAL A 163 18.84 -0.06 -15.69
N SER A 164 17.68 -0.19 -16.29
CA SER A 164 17.07 -1.50 -16.57
C SER A 164 17.98 -2.28 -17.53
N GLN A 165 18.69 -3.28 -17.02
CA GLN A 165 19.54 -4.17 -17.83
C GLN A 165 18.71 -5.11 -18.73
N ASN A 166 17.43 -5.27 -18.41
CA ASN A 166 16.50 -6.11 -19.15
C ASN A 166 15.18 -5.36 -19.26
N ASN A 167 14.60 -5.13 -20.37
CA ASN A 167 13.28 -4.49 -20.57
C ASN A 167 12.13 -4.99 -19.63
N LYS A 168 12.48 -5.72 -18.57
CA LYS A 168 11.59 -6.25 -17.51
C LYS A 168 11.27 -5.22 -16.42
N TYR A 169 12.13 -4.22 -16.23
CA TYR A 169 11.96 -3.21 -15.17
C TYR A 169 12.09 -1.81 -15.75
N LYS A 170 11.29 -0.88 -15.23
CA LYS A 170 11.51 0.55 -15.36
C LYS A 170 12.18 1.05 -14.09
N VAL A 171 13.36 1.65 -14.23
CA VAL A 171 14.06 2.34 -13.15
C VAL A 171 13.70 3.83 -13.20
N TYR A 172 13.44 4.42 -12.05
CA TYR A 172 13.11 5.82 -11.86
C TYR A 172 13.56 6.31 -10.49
N LYS A 173 13.61 7.62 -10.31
CA LYS A 173 13.97 8.24 -9.03
C LYS A 173 12.74 8.38 -8.14
N GLY A 174 12.89 8.02 -6.87
CA GLY A 174 11.93 8.28 -5.81
C GLY A 174 12.55 9.17 -4.73
N GLU A 175 11.81 10.18 -4.29
CA GLU A 175 12.19 10.98 -3.14
C GLU A 175 11.81 10.27 -1.85
N PHE A 176 12.69 10.30 -0.85
CA PHE A 176 12.46 9.74 0.48
C PHE A 176 12.76 10.77 1.55
N LYS A 177 11.94 10.79 2.59
CA LYS A 177 12.07 11.73 3.71
C LYS A 177 12.28 11.02 5.04
N PHE A 178 13.01 11.63 5.93
CA PHE A 178 13.13 11.21 7.31
C PHE A 178 11.75 11.37 7.99
N GLY A 179 11.16 10.25 8.43
CA GLY A 179 9.77 10.22 8.83
C GLY A 179 9.45 11.08 10.04
N ASP A 180 10.32 11.13 11.04
CA ASP A 180 10.11 11.93 12.26
C ASP A 180 10.16 13.47 12.02
N GLU A 181 10.73 13.94 10.90
CA GLU A 181 10.65 15.34 10.48
C GLU A 181 9.28 15.69 9.90
N ILE A 182 8.61 14.69 9.29
CA ILE A 182 7.33 14.87 8.58
C ILE A 182 6.15 14.56 9.49
N LEU A 183 6.26 13.53 10.32
CA LEU A 183 5.19 12.98 11.16
C LEU A 183 5.36 13.43 12.61
N ASN A 184 5.06 14.71 12.88
CA ASN A 184 5.14 15.25 14.23
C ASN A 184 3.80 15.08 14.98
N LEU A 185 3.39 13.81 15.20
CA LEU A 185 2.20 13.43 15.97
C LEU A 185 2.63 12.94 17.36
N LYS A 186 1.89 13.34 18.40
CA LYS A 186 2.20 12.97 19.79
C LYS A 186 0.90 12.72 20.56
N ARG A 187 0.89 11.68 21.40
CA ARG A 187 -0.23 11.28 22.26
C ARG A 187 -1.49 10.94 21.46
N ASP A 188 -1.32 10.47 20.24
CA ASP A 188 -2.38 9.99 19.37
C ASP A 188 -2.49 8.46 19.44
N ASN A 189 -3.65 7.95 19.03
CA ASN A 189 -3.87 6.53 18.75
C ASN A 189 -3.78 6.36 17.23
N LEU A 190 -2.73 5.71 16.77
CA LEU A 190 -2.39 5.58 15.36
C LEU A 190 -2.56 4.15 14.86
N ALA A 191 -3.07 4.02 13.65
CA ALA A 191 -2.94 2.80 12.87
C ALA A 191 -1.97 3.07 11.70
N ILE A 192 -1.01 2.19 11.51
CA ILE A 192 0.07 2.36 10.52
C ILE A 192 0.13 1.11 9.66
N LYS A 193 0.08 1.25 8.34
CA LYS A 193 0.47 0.20 7.39
C LYS A 193 1.84 0.52 6.82
N ILE A 194 2.71 -0.49 6.78
CA ILE A 194 4.04 -0.41 6.15
C ILE A 194 4.16 -1.55 5.14
N ASP A 195 4.25 -1.19 3.86
CA ASP A 195 4.35 -2.12 2.75
C ASP A 195 5.27 -1.47 1.69
N VAL A 196 6.57 -1.69 1.84
CA VAL A 196 7.62 -0.93 1.14
C VAL A 196 8.66 -1.84 0.48
N GLU A 197 8.29 -3.12 0.25
CA GLU A 197 9.03 -4.06 -0.60
C GLU A 197 10.51 -4.21 -0.22
N GLY A 198 10.78 -4.34 1.10
CA GLY A 198 12.10 -4.62 1.65
C GLY A 198 12.79 -3.46 2.35
N HIS A 199 12.13 -2.30 2.48
CA HIS A 199 12.68 -1.10 3.15
C HIS A 199 12.12 -0.88 4.57
N GLU A 200 11.43 -1.86 5.15
CA GLU A 200 10.64 -1.78 6.38
C GLU A 200 11.47 -1.30 7.58
N LEU A 201 12.67 -1.86 7.77
CA LEU A 201 13.54 -1.50 8.89
C LEU A 201 13.98 -0.03 8.83
N ASN A 202 14.24 0.51 7.62
CA ASN A 202 14.60 1.92 7.46
C ASN A 202 13.40 2.83 7.71
N VAL A 203 12.19 2.42 7.31
CA VAL A 203 10.96 3.13 7.67
C VAL A 203 10.82 3.21 9.18
N LEU A 204 10.88 2.08 9.88
CA LEU A 204 10.75 2.03 11.34
C LEU A 204 11.79 2.88 12.07
N LYS A 205 13.05 2.87 11.60
CA LYS A 205 14.10 3.77 12.11
C LYS A 205 13.79 5.24 11.84
N GLY A 206 13.15 5.52 10.71
CA GLY A 206 12.77 6.88 10.30
C GLY A 206 11.61 7.48 11.09
N ILE A 207 10.78 6.65 11.73
CA ILE A 207 9.61 7.07 12.52
C ILE A 207 9.74 6.69 14.00
N GLN A 208 10.96 6.54 14.50
CA GLN A 208 11.17 6.03 15.88
C GLN A 208 10.57 6.93 16.96
N ASN A 209 10.58 8.25 16.78
CA ASN A 209 9.99 9.20 17.73
C ASN A 209 8.47 9.19 17.65
N LEU A 210 7.91 9.04 16.45
CA LEU A 210 6.47 8.81 16.26
C LEU A 210 6.02 7.57 17.04
N LEU A 211 6.71 6.43 16.86
CA LEU A 211 6.38 5.18 17.53
C LEU A 211 6.48 5.27 19.05
N LYS A 212 7.48 5.99 19.57
CA LYS A 212 7.69 6.19 21.01
C LYS A 212 6.65 7.11 21.65
N SER A 213 6.12 8.08 20.88
CA SER A 213 5.28 9.16 21.42
C SER A 213 3.79 8.88 21.32
N ASN A 214 3.39 7.76 20.69
CA ASN A 214 2.00 7.45 20.37
C ASN A 214 1.66 6.00 20.74
N LYS A 215 0.35 5.72 20.87
CA LYS A 215 -0.16 4.36 20.89
C LYS A 215 -0.36 3.90 19.45
N CYS A 216 0.36 2.87 19.05
CA CYS A 216 0.42 2.44 17.65
C CYS A 216 -0.02 1.00 17.47
N ILE A 217 -0.85 0.78 16.46
CA ILE A 217 -1.03 -0.52 15.80
C ILE A 217 -0.27 -0.44 14.48
N ILE A 218 0.51 -1.46 14.17
CA ILE A 218 1.27 -1.55 12.92
C ILE A 218 0.86 -2.84 12.21
N GLN A 219 0.35 -2.71 10.97
CA GLN A 219 0.36 -3.78 9.99
C GLN A 219 1.61 -3.59 9.12
N ILE A 220 2.44 -4.62 9.01
CA ILE A 220 3.69 -4.53 8.26
C ILE A 220 3.90 -5.79 7.42
N GLU A 221 4.18 -5.61 6.12
CA GLU A 221 4.63 -6.71 5.26
C GLU A 221 6.14 -6.87 5.39
N ILE A 222 6.60 -8.07 5.78
CA ILE A 222 8.01 -8.35 6.03
C ILE A 222 8.41 -9.61 5.29
N PHE A 223 9.30 -9.49 4.32
CA PHE A 223 9.88 -10.68 3.67
C PHE A 223 10.66 -11.52 4.67
N GLU A 224 10.61 -12.85 4.53
CA GLU A 224 11.22 -13.82 5.44
C GLU A 224 12.68 -13.48 5.80
N LYS A 225 13.48 -13.07 4.81
CA LYS A 225 14.89 -12.67 5.01
C LYS A 225 15.08 -11.48 5.96
N ASN A 226 14.08 -10.61 6.10
CA ASN A 226 14.12 -9.40 6.92
C ASN A 226 13.40 -9.58 8.26
N PHE A 227 12.68 -10.69 8.46
CA PHE A 227 11.81 -10.88 9.61
C PHE A 227 12.52 -10.70 10.93
N ASN A 228 13.64 -11.38 11.14
CA ASN A 228 14.36 -11.32 12.41
C ASN A 228 14.80 -9.90 12.78
N SER A 229 15.32 -9.13 11.82
CA SER A 229 15.79 -7.76 12.07
C SER A 229 14.66 -6.78 12.37
N VAL A 230 13.54 -6.89 11.67
CA VAL A 230 12.36 -6.06 11.88
C VAL A 230 11.66 -6.42 13.18
N ASN A 231 11.46 -7.73 13.44
CA ASN A 231 10.82 -8.22 14.64
C ASN A 231 11.62 -7.83 15.90
N SER A 232 12.95 -8.06 15.93
CA SER A 232 13.80 -7.65 17.06
C SER A 232 13.74 -6.14 17.29
N TYR A 233 13.76 -5.33 16.22
CA TYR A 233 13.67 -3.88 16.33
C TYR A 233 12.36 -3.42 17.00
N LEU A 234 11.23 -4.05 16.69
CA LEU A 234 9.93 -3.73 17.26
C LEU A 234 9.83 -4.22 18.72
N LEU A 235 10.27 -5.45 19.02
CA LEU A 235 10.25 -6.00 20.39
C LEU A 235 11.10 -5.16 21.35
N GLU A 236 12.29 -4.69 20.94
CA GLU A 236 13.15 -3.80 21.72
C GLU A 236 12.49 -2.45 22.06
N ARG A 237 11.42 -2.09 21.34
CA ARG A 237 10.65 -0.85 21.52
C ARG A 237 9.28 -1.07 22.14
N ASN A 238 9.13 -2.19 22.85
CA ASN A 238 7.93 -2.60 23.57
C ASN A 238 6.71 -2.86 22.66
N PHE A 239 6.92 -3.14 21.37
CA PHE A 239 5.87 -3.68 20.53
C PHE A 239 5.74 -5.18 20.77
N VAL A 240 4.52 -5.68 20.73
CA VAL A 240 4.19 -7.10 20.82
C VAL A 240 3.57 -7.54 19.51
N LEU A 241 3.98 -8.68 18.98
CA LEU A 241 3.32 -9.32 17.84
C LEU A 241 1.96 -9.85 18.32
N ILE A 242 0.87 -9.33 17.75
CA ILE A 242 -0.50 -9.63 18.16
C ILE A 242 -1.25 -10.53 17.19
N ASP A 243 -0.86 -10.54 15.91
CA ASP A 243 -1.44 -11.40 14.86
C ASP A 243 -0.49 -11.52 13.67
N GLN A 244 -0.68 -12.55 12.81
CA GLN A 244 0.16 -12.77 11.65
C GLN A 244 -0.52 -13.59 10.55
N PHE A 245 -0.22 -13.26 9.29
CA PHE A 245 -0.45 -14.09 8.12
C PHE A 245 0.89 -14.48 7.49
N GLN A 246 1.57 -15.48 8.03
CA GLN A 246 2.90 -15.90 7.57
C GLN A 246 2.96 -16.18 6.06
N GLN A 247 1.95 -16.85 5.51
CA GLN A 247 1.88 -17.17 4.07
C GLN A 247 1.84 -15.94 3.16
N ARG A 248 1.49 -14.77 3.70
CA ARG A 248 1.40 -13.49 3.01
C ARG A 248 2.39 -12.46 3.56
N SER A 249 3.31 -12.89 4.43
CA SER A 249 4.32 -12.02 5.06
C SER A 249 3.75 -10.80 5.80
N ASN A 250 2.48 -10.84 6.23
CA ASN A 250 1.81 -9.76 6.96
C ASN A 250 1.79 -10.03 8.46
N TYR A 251 2.25 -9.05 9.24
CA TYR A 251 2.39 -9.12 10.69
C TYR A 251 1.74 -7.89 11.33
N PHE A 252 1.13 -8.10 12.52
CA PHE A 252 0.45 -7.05 13.26
C PHE A 252 1.10 -6.87 14.63
N TYR A 253 1.51 -5.66 14.94
CA TYR A 253 2.16 -5.31 16.21
C TYR A 253 1.40 -4.19 16.92
N SER A 254 1.53 -4.16 18.27
CA SER A 254 1.01 -3.07 19.10
C SER A 254 1.99 -2.75 20.23
N ASN A 255 2.01 -1.49 20.69
CA ASN A 255 2.81 -1.03 21.83
C ASN A 255 1.98 -0.66 23.08
N TYR A 256 0.75 -1.17 23.19
CA TYR A 256 -0.15 -0.93 24.31
C TYR A 256 -0.98 -2.17 24.63
#